data_b389ce4e5a600e5ac218a089e060deee
#
_entry.id   b389ce4e5a600e5ac218a089e060deee
#
_cell.length_a   1.000
_cell.length_b   1.000
_cell.length_c   1.000
_cell.angle_alpha   90.00
_cell.angle_beta   90.00
_cell.angle_gamma   90.00
#
_symmetry.space_group_name_H-M   'P 1'
#
loop_
_entity.id
_entity.type
_entity.pdbx_description
1 polymer ?
#
loop_
_entity_poly.entity_id
_entity_poly.type
_entity_poly.pdbx_seq_one_letter_code
_entity_poly.pdbx_strand_id
1 'polypeptide(L)'
;MADNGQLFLTGYSEGGYVTMATHRALQASASPHLQQLRMVVPGAGPYNVQTTMDGLVDLVRAEQPVIGALITPGLLRYLGTSVQREVRRLLLRALIPGDADVRYDTRFIDRYLADDVRYIAEVSSVYDYKPSVPVRLYHGRDDRTVPYASSVNTVRAMQKRGAGDQVSLTDCRAQPAGHLPCVPPFI
;
A
#
# COMPACT_ATOMS: atom_id res chain seq x y z
N MET A 1 -7.22 -34.06 5.90
CA MET A 1 -7.95 -33.40 4.81
C MET A 1 -7.16 -33.61 3.53
N ALA A 2 -7.80 -34.00 2.44
CA ALA A 2 -7.13 -34.06 1.14
C ALA A 2 -7.07 -32.66 0.53
N ASP A 3 -5.92 -32.30 -0.06
CA ASP A 3 -5.78 -31.08 -0.86
C ASP A 3 -6.66 -31.19 -2.11
N ASN A 4 -7.51 -30.19 -2.36
CA ASN A 4 -8.40 -30.14 -3.52
C ASN A 4 -7.76 -29.42 -4.73
N GLY A 5 -6.50 -29.06 -4.64
CA GLY A 5 -5.74 -28.37 -5.69
C GLY A 5 -6.19 -26.92 -5.95
N GLN A 6 -6.94 -26.28 -5.04
CA GLN A 6 -7.36 -24.88 -5.17
C GLN A 6 -6.53 -24.01 -4.25
N LEU A 7 -6.01 -22.89 -4.80
CA LEU A 7 -5.22 -21.90 -4.08
C LEU A 7 -5.99 -20.59 -3.95
N PHE A 8 -5.95 -20.02 -2.76
CA PHE A 8 -6.44 -18.68 -2.46
C PHE A 8 -5.31 -17.89 -1.80
N LEU A 9 -5.15 -16.64 -2.19
CA LEU A 9 -4.20 -15.73 -1.55
C LEU A 9 -4.98 -14.72 -0.72
N THR A 10 -4.62 -14.56 0.55
CA THR A 10 -5.22 -13.61 1.45
C THR A 10 -4.21 -13.04 2.43
N GLY A 11 -4.46 -11.85 2.94
CA GLY A 11 -3.65 -11.20 3.95
C GLY A 11 -4.16 -9.81 4.25
N TYR A 12 -3.86 -9.29 5.44
CA TYR A 12 -4.30 -7.99 5.92
C TYR A 12 -3.12 -7.06 6.14
N SER A 13 -3.28 -5.74 5.93
CA SER A 13 -2.26 -4.73 6.12
C SER A 13 -1.02 -5.00 5.24
N GLU A 14 0.18 -5.15 5.82
CA GLU A 14 1.37 -5.61 5.11
C GLU A 14 1.13 -6.96 4.41
N GLY A 15 0.41 -7.90 5.06
CA GLY A 15 0.01 -9.17 4.45
C GLY A 15 -0.86 -8.99 3.21
N GLY A 16 -1.70 -7.96 3.16
CA GLY A 16 -2.47 -7.58 1.98
C GLY A 16 -1.56 -7.12 0.83
N TYR A 17 -0.54 -6.30 1.14
CA TYR A 17 0.48 -5.92 0.17
C TYR A 17 1.24 -7.13 -0.36
N VAL A 18 1.71 -8.02 0.53
CA VAL A 18 2.41 -9.26 0.15
C VAL A 18 1.53 -10.16 -0.71
N THR A 19 0.24 -10.26 -0.40
CA THR A 19 -0.76 -11.00 -1.20
C THR A 19 -0.81 -10.49 -2.65
N MET A 20 -0.87 -9.18 -2.85
CA MET A 20 -0.88 -8.56 -4.17
C MET A 20 0.47 -8.70 -4.89
N ALA A 21 1.58 -8.54 -4.18
CA ALA A 21 2.93 -8.74 -4.70
C ALA A 21 3.13 -10.19 -5.19
N THR A 22 2.67 -11.16 -4.39
CA THR A 22 2.71 -12.59 -4.75
C THR A 22 1.92 -12.88 -6.01
N HIS A 23 0.68 -12.39 -6.10
CA HIS A 23 -0.14 -12.57 -7.32
C HIS A 23 0.54 -11.99 -8.56
N ARG A 24 1.03 -10.74 -8.47
CA ARG A 24 1.76 -10.08 -9.56
C ARG A 24 3.01 -10.89 -9.96
N ALA A 25 3.77 -11.41 -8.98
CA ALA A 25 4.96 -12.22 -9.25
C ALA A 25 4.63 -13.55 -9.91
N LEU A 26 3.59 -14.24 -9.46
CA LEU A 26 3.10 -15.49 -10.10
C LEU A 26 2.72 -15.25 -11.57
N GLN A 27 2.03 -14.12 -11.86
CA GLN A 27 1.69 -13.76 -13.25
C GLN A 27 2.93 -13.45 -14.08
N ALA A 28 3.85 -12.63 -13.55
CA ALA A 28 5.06 -12.22 -14.28
C ALA A 28 5.97 -13.41 -14.62
N SER A 29 6.02 -14.42 -13.74
CA SER A 29 6.81 -15.65 -13.96
C SER A 29 6.07 -16.76 -14.71
N ALA A 30 4.82 -16.53 -15.13
CA ALA A 30 3.95 -17.56 -15.68
C ALA A 30 3.92 -18.85 -14.82
N SER A 31 3.87 -18.69 -13.51
CA SER A 31 3.95 -19.78 -12.54
C SER A 31 2.85 -20.83 -12.75
N PRO A 32 3.16 -22.15 -12.67
CA PRO A 32 2.14 -23.20 -12.76
C PRO A 32 1.08 -23.11 -11.65
N HIS A 33 1.38 -22.49 -10.52
CA HIS A 33 0.41 -22.26 -9.44
C HIS A 33 -0.76 -21.34 -9.83
N LEU A 34 -0.63 -20.54 -10.90
CA LEU A 34 -1.76 -19.74 -11.42
C LEU A 34 -2.95 -20.61 -11.86
N GLN A 35 -2.72 -21.84 -12.31
CA GLN A 35 -3.80 -22.75 -12.71
C GLN A 35 -4.65 -23.20 -11.50
N GLN A 36 -4.05 -23.20 -10.32
CA GLN A 36 -4.71 -23.56 -9.07
C GLN A 36 -5.32 -22.34 -8.37
N LEU A 37 -4.80 -21.12 -8.66
CA LEU A 37 -5.25 -19.88 -8.03
C LEU A 37 -6.68 -19.54 -8.45
N ARG A 38 -7.58 -19.38 -7.48
CA ARG A 38 -9.00 -19.09 -7.71
C ARG A 38 -9.36 -17.66 -7.41
N MET A 39 -8.78 -17.06 -6.37
CA MET A 39 -9.10 -15.71 -5.94
C MET A 39 -7.97 -15.12 -5.09
N VAL A 40 -7.89 -13.81 -5.09
CA VAL A 40 -6.98 -13.01 -4.26
C VAL A 40 -7.83 -12.06 -3.42
N VAL A 41 -7.68 -12.13 -2.09
CA VAL A 41 -8.47 -11.37 -1.13
C VAL A 41 -7.54 -10.56 -0.21
N PRO A 42 -7.07 -9.40 -0.66
CA PRO A 42 -6.20 -8.55 0.14
C PRO A 42 -7.01 -7.55 0.98
N GLY A 43 -6.68 -7.41 2.27
CA GLY A 43 -7.31 -6.46 3.20
C GLY A 43 -6.37 -5.29 3.53
N ALA A 44 -6.88 -4.06 3.47
CA ALA A 44 -6.27 -2.82 3.98
C ALA A 44 -4.76 -2.67 3.73
N GLY A 45 -4.27 -3.05 2.56
CA GLY A 45 -2.86 -3.01 2.23
C GLY A 45 -2.40 -1.72 1.55
N PRO A 46 -1.12 -1.33 1.72
CA PRO A 46 -0.53 -0.17 1.05
C PRO A 46 -0.13 -0.47 -0.41
N TYR A 47 -1.08 -0.90 -1.24
CA TYR A 47 -0.83 -1.38 -2.61
C TYR A 47 -0.26 -0.32 -3.54
N ASN A 48 -0.79 0.91 -3.45
CA ASN A 48 -0.25 2.12 -4.07
C ASN A 48 0.54 2.88 -3.01
N VAL A 49 1.84 2.65 -2.98
CA VAL A 49 2.71 3.18 -1.93
C VAL A 49 2.79 4.71 -1.98
N GLN A 50 2.78 5.32 -3.18
CA GLN A 50 2.73 6.78 -3.31
C GLN A 50 1.46 7.34 -2.62
N THR A 51 0.28 6.82 -2.98
CA THR A 51 -0.99 7.26 -2.37
C THR A 51 -1.00 7.03 -0.85
N THR A 52 -0.40 5.94 -0.39
CA THR A 52 -0.28 5.66 1.06
C THR A 52 0.54 6.72 1.76
N MET A 53 1.71 7.05 1.21
CA MET A 53 2.58 8.08 1.78
C MET A 53 1.94 9.47 1.74
N ASP A 54 1.31 9.83 0.64
CA ASP A 54 0.60 11.11 0.50
C ASP A 54 -0.48 11.25 1.58
N GLY A 55 -1.28 10.20 1.78
CA GLY A 55 -2.33 10.20 2.81
C GLY A 55 -1.76 10.26 4.24
N LEU A 56 -0.63 9.60 4.52
CA LEU A 56 0.04 9.72 5.82
C LEU A 56 0.60 11.12 6.04
N VAL A 57 1.17 11.74 5.01
CA VAL A 57 1.64 13.14 5.07
C VAL A 57 0.48 14.10 5.31
N ASP A 58 -0.68 13.86 4.70
CA ASP A 58 -1.88 14.67 4.93
C ASP A 58 -2.39 14.57 6.37
N LEU A 59 -2.31 13.38 6.99
CA LEU A 59 -2.59 13.23 8.42
C LEU A 59 -1.62 14.04 9.30
N VAL A 60 -0.32 13.98 8.99
CA VAL A 60 0.68 14.80 9.71
C VAL A 60 0.43 16.29 9.53
N ARG A 61 0.04 16.73 8.33
CA ARG A 61 -0.34 18.13 8.07
C ARG A 61 -1.54 18.57 8.89
N ALA A 62 -2.54 17.72 9.03
CA ALA A 62 -3.73 18.02 9.81
C ALA A 62 -3.42 18.15 11.32
N GLU A 63 -2.52 17.33 11.84
CA GLU A 63 -2.16 17.30 13.26
C GLU A 63 -1.05 18.31 13.61
N GLN A 64 -0.11 18.54 12.70
CA GLN A 64 1.07 19.40 12.89
C GLN A 64 1.33 20.26 11.64
N PRO A 65 0.55 21.34 11.42
CA PRO A 65 0.58 22.10 10.16
C PRO A 65 1.96 22.66 9.77
N VAL A 66 2.76 23.07 10.75
CA VAL A 66 4.11 23.64 10.51
C VAL A 66 5.06 22.55 9.98
N ILE A 67 5.07 21.37 10.60
CA ILE A 67 5.91 20.25 10.17
C ILE A 67 5.39 19.68 8.86
N GLY A 68 4.08 19.53 8.73
CA GLY A 68 3.45 19.00 7.53
C GLY A 68 3.70 19.85 6.29
N ALA A 69 3.75 21.17 6.41
CA ALA A 69 4.10 22.06 5.30
C ALA A 69 5.52 21.82 4.75
N LEU A 70 6.45 21.38 5.59
CA LEU A 70 7.83 21.05 5.19
C LEU A 70 7.94 19.70 4.49
N ILE A 71 6.99 18.78 4.70
CA ILE A 71 6.99 17.43 4.12
C ILE A 71 6.17 17.45 2.81
N THR A 72 6.56 18.30 1.86
CA THR A 72 5.98 18.29 0.52
C THR A 72 7.06 17.87 -0.47
N PRO A 73 7.01 16.63 -1.03
CA PRO A 73 8.11 16.07 -1.84
C PRO A 73 8.54 16.99 -2.97
N GLY A 74 7.61 17.49 -3.78
CA GLY A 74 7.91 18.39 -4.89
C GLY A 74 8.51 19.75 -4.47
N LEU A 75 8.25 20.22 -3.25
CA LEU A 75 8.79 21.47 -2.72
C LEU A 75 10.17 21.26 -2.07
N LEU A 76 10.38 20.12 -1.41
CA LEU A 76 11.62 19.84 -0.67
C LEU A 76 12.88 19.92 -1.53
N ARG A 77 12.80 19.57 -2.80
CA ARG A 77 13.95 19.65 -3.75
C ARG A 77 14.48 21.09 -3.94
N TYR A 78 13.64 22.10 -3.67
CA TYR A 78 14.04 23.51 -3.79
C TYR A 78 14.52 24.12 -2.46
N LEU A 79 14.38 23.37 -1.35
CA LEU A 79 14.86 23.79 -0.05
C LEU A 79 16.32 23.38 0.14
N GLY A 80 17.06 24.16 0.92
CA GLY A 80 18.47 23.88 1.17
C GLY A 80 18.71 22.50 1.82
N THR A 81 19.90 21.94 1.60
CA THR A 81 20.27 20.59 2.03
C THR A 81 20.08 20.34 3.53
N SER A 82 20.18 21.38 4.36
CA SER A 82 19.95 21.30 5.81
C SER A 82 18.49 21.01 6.13
N VAL A 83 17.55 21.64 5.42
CA VAL A 83 16.10 21.41 5.58
C VAL A 83 15.73 20.01 5.09
N GLN A 84 16.24 19.60 3.92
CA GLN A 84 16.02 18.26 3.39
C GLN A 84 16.48 17.18 4.36
N ARG A 85 17.66 17.36 4.97
CA ARG A 85 18.22 16.42 5.94
C ARG A 85 17.37 16.34 7.21
N GLU A 86 16.86 17.47 7.69
CA GLU A 86 16.01 17.52 8.88
C GLU A 86 14.64 16.86 8.63
N VAL A 87 14.00 17.14 7.51
CA VAL A 87 12.74 16.49 7.12
C VAL A 87 12.93 14.97 6.97
N ARG A 88 14.01 14.54 6.32
CA ARG A 88 14.37 13.13 6.22
C ARG A 88 14.53 12.48 7.60
N ARG A 89 15.23 13.16 8.52
CA ARG A 89 15.42 12.69 9.90
C ARG A 89 14.09 12.53 10.65
N LEU A 90 13.17 13.48 10.50
CA LEU A 90 11.86 13.42 11.13
C LEU A 90 11.01 12.28 10.58
N LEU A 91 10.99 12.08 9.25
CA LEU A 91 10.29 10.97 8.63
C LEU A 91 10.85 9.62 9.06
N LEU A 92 12.18 9.46 9.10
CA LEU A 92 12.83 8.24 9.55
C LEU A 92 12.43 7.92 11.00
N ARG A 93 12.41 8.91 11.89
CA ARG A 93 11.98 8.72 13.28
C ARG A 93 10.51 8.37 13.42
N ALA A 94 9.66 8.91 12.55
CA ALA A 94 8.23 8.65 12.59
C ALA A 94 7.85 7.27 12.01
N LEU A 95 8.61 6.78 11.02
CA LEU A 95 8.28 5.57 10.27
C LEU A 95 9.08 4.33 10.73
N ILE A 96 10.23 4.54 11.35
CA ILE A 96 11.14 3.44 11.73
C ILE A 96 11.28 3.40 13.25
N PRO A 97 10.89 2.29 13.91
CA PRO A 97 11.11 2.11 15.33
C PRO A 97 12.61 2.18 15.67
N GLY A 98 12.98 3.03 16.64
CA GLY A 98 14.38 3.28 17.00
C GLY A 98 15.07 2.14 17.76
N ASP A 99 14.28 1.15 18.21
CA ASP A 99 14.68 0.00 19.03
C ASP A 99 14.70 -1.33 18.25
N ALA A 100 14.50 -1.27 16.94
CA ALA A 100 14.50 -2.48 16.12
C ALA A 100 15.91 -2.97 15.81
N ASP A 101 16.20 -4.24 16.07
CA ASP A 101 17.45 -4.94 15.70
C ASP A 101 17.58 -5.21 14.19
N VAL A 102 16.96 -4.39 13.35
CA VAL A 102 16.94 -4.54 11.89
C VAL A 102 17.46 -3.28 11.21
N ARG A 103 18.19 -3.46 10.12
CA ARG A 103 18.56 -2.35 9.24
C ARG A 103 17.48 -2.13 8.19
N TYR A 104 16.90 -0.94 8.19
CA TYR A 104 15.92 -0.55 7.19
C TYR A 104 16.60 0.01 5.94
N ASP A 105 16.11 -0.39 4.77
CA ASP A 105 16.48 0.26 3.52
C ASP A 105 15.74 1.60 3.39
N THR A 106 16.50 2.68 3.44
CA THR A 106 15.95 4.04 3.38
C THR A 106 15.80 4.58 1.97
N ARG A 107 16.18 3.82 0.93
CA ARG A 107 16.10 4.27 -0.48
C ARG A 107 14.68 4.69 -0.86
N PHE A 108 13.67 4.02 -0.35
CA PHE A 108 12.28 4.40 -0.58
C PHE A 108 11.99 5.83 -0.10
N ILE A 109 12.39 6.19 1.12
CA ILE A 109 12.20 7.53 1.69
C ILE A 109 12.96 8.57 0.87
N ASP A 110 14.18 8.26 0.46
CA ASP A 110 14.99 9.16 -0.36
C ASP A 110 14.34 9.40 -1.74
N ARG A 111 13.76 8.36 -2.36
CA ARG A 111 12.99 8.47 -3.61
C ARG A 111 11.68 9.22 -3.45
N TYR A 112 10.96 8.99 -2.35
CA TYR A 112 9.73 9.73 -2.05
C TYR A 112 10.02 11.23 -1.87
N LEU A 113 11.04 11.60 -1.10
CA LEU A 113 11.45 12.99 -0.91
C LEU A 113 11.96 13.66 -2.19
N ALA A 114 12.55 12.89 -3.09
CA ALA A 114 12.97 13.34 -4.41
C ALA A 114 11.81 13.45 -5.42
N ASP A 115 10.56 13.11 -5.03
CA ASP A 115 9.38 13.09 -5.89
C ASP A 115 9.55 12.14 -7.10
N ASP A 116 10.26 11.00 -6.87
CA ASP A 116 10.49 9.98 -7.89
C ASP A 116 9.29 9.02 -7.97
N VAL A 117 8.15 9.57 -8.39
CA VAL A 117 6.86 8.87 -8.50
C VAL A 117 6.97 7.62 -9.37
N ARG A 118 7.80 7.68 -10.42
CA ARG A 118 7.99 6.55 -11.32
C ARG A 118 8.65 5.37 -10.63
N TYR A 119 9.73 5.61 -9.89
CA TYR A 119 10.41 4.56 -9.12
C TYR A 119 9.45 3.92 -8.10
N ILE A 120 8.69 4.74 -7.37
CA ILE A 120 7.73 4.27 -6.37
C ILE A 120 6.65 3.40 -7.01
N ALA A 121 6.12 3.81 -8.17
CA ALA A 121 5.11 3.04 -8.89
C ALA A 121 5.63 1.70 -9.42
N GLU A 122 6.82 1.68 -10.01
CA GLU A 122 7.39 0.51 -10.67
C GLU A 122 8.01 -0.49 -9.68
N VAL A 123 8.72 0.00 -8.64
CA VAL A 123 9.54 -0.82 -7.75
C VAL A 123 8.86 -1.11 -6.42
N SER A 124 8.15 -0.13 -5.86
CA SER A 124 7.60 -0.23 -4.50
C SER A 124 6.09 -0.47 -4.46
N SER A 125 5.36 -0.32 -5.58
CA SER A 125 3.90 -0.47 -5.62
C SER A 125 3.47 -1.75 -6.31
N VAL A 126 2.27 -2.27 -5.94
CA VAL A 126 1.75 -3.56 -6.41
C VAL A 126 0.31 -3.47 -6.92
N TYR A 127 -0.10 -2.35 -7.46
CA TYR A 127 -1.49 -2.02 -7.76
C TYR A 127 -1.83 -1.93 -9.24
N ASP A 128 -0.87 -1.59 -10.13
CA ASP A 128 -1.14 -1.25 -11.53
C ASP A 128 -0.82 -2.42 -12.48
N TYR A 129 -1.71 -3.43 -12.48
CA TYR A 129 -1.65 -4.55 -13.41
C TYR A 129 -3.05 -5.12 -13.68
N LYS A 130 -3.21 -5.89 -14.76
CA LYS A 130 -4.44 -6.64 -15.03
C LYS A 130 -4.37 -7.98 -14.28
N PRO A 131 -5.29 -8.25 -13.33
CA PRO A 131 -5.29 -9.52 -12.61
C PRO A 131 -5.75 -10.68 -13.50
N SER A 132 -5.17 -11.87 -13.30
CA SER A 132 -5.53 -13.10 -14.01
C SER A 132 -6.70 -13.85 -13.37
N VAL A 133 -6.99 -13.56 -12.10
CA VAL A 133 -8.10 -14.14 -11.32
C VAL A 133 -8.82 -13.02 -10.56
N PRO A 134 -10.03 -13.26 -10.05
CA PRO A 134 -10.74 -12.25 -9.26
C PRO A 134 -9.94 -11.74 -8.07
N VAL A 135 -9.89 -10.41 -7.91
CA VAL A 135 -9.31 -9.70 -6.76
C VAL A 135 -10.43 -9.02 -5.99
N ARG A 136 -10.57 -9.33 -4.71
CA ARG A 136 -11.59 -8.81 -3.81
C ARG A 136 -10.92 -8.06 -2.67
N LEU A 137 -10.75 -6.74 -2.85
CA LEU A 137 -10.17 -5.89 -1.81
C LEU A 137 -11.19 -5.66 -0.69
N TYR A 138 -10.67 -5.51 0.54
CA TYR A 138 -11.44 -5.15 1.72
C TYR A 138 -10.73 -4.03 2.46
N HIS A 139 -11.45 -2.96 2.87
CA HIS A 139 -10.82 -1.83 3.55
C HIS A 139 -11.82 -1.02 4.38
N GLY A 140 -11.35 -0.43 5.47
CA GLY A 140 -12.12 0.50 6.30
C GLY A 140 -11.97 1.94 5.82
N ARG A 141 -13.08 2.69 5.77
CA ARG A 141 -13.07 4.09 5.32
C ARG A 141 -12.37 5.05 6.27
N ASP A 142 -12.36 4.70 7.56
CA ASP A 142 -11.76 5.50 8.64
C ASP A 142 -10.32 5.06 8.95
N ASP A 143 -9.70 4.27 8.05
CA ASP A 143 -8.35 3.77 8.25
C ASP A 143 -7.32 4.90 8.16
N ARG A 144 -6.67 5.17 9.31
CA ARG A 144 -5.62 6.19 9.44
C ARG A 144 -4.21 5.60 9.40
N THR A 145 -4.08 4.27 9.38
CA THR A 145 -2.80 3.56 9.27
C THR A 145 -2.43 3.35 7.81
N VAL A 146 -3.36 2.80 7.04
CA VAL A 146 -3.26 2.68 5.58
C VAL A 146 -4.43 3.44 4.98
N PRO A 147 -4.21 4.58 4.31
CA PRO A 147 -5.29 5.38 3.75
C PRO A 147 -6.17 4.57 2.78
N TYR A 148 -7.49 4.64 2.96
CA TYR A 148 -8.50 3.98 2.13
C TYR A 148 -8.29 4.23 0.63
N ALA A 149 -7.76 5.40 0.29
CA ALA A 149 -7.41 5.79 -1.08
C ALA A 149 -6.44 4.81 -1.77
N SER A 150 -5.60 4.08 -1.02
CA SER A 150 -4.72 3.03 -1.58
C SER A 150 -5.55 1.96 -2.29
N SER A 151 -6.62 1.47 -1.66
CA SER A 151 -7.53 0.47 -2.27
C SER A 151 -8.36 1.06 -3.42
N VAL A 152 -8.90 2.27 -3.25
CA VAL A 152 -9.68 2.93 -4.32
C VAL A 152 -8.85 3.11 -5.58
N ASN A 153 -7.62 3.60 -5.45
CA ASN A 153 -6.72 3.81 -6.59
C ASN A 153 -6.28 2.48 -7.22
N THR A 154 -6.14 1.42 -6.42
CA THR A 154 -5.85 0.06 -6.92
C THR A 154 -6.98 -0.44 -7.82
N VAL A 155 -8.22 -0.35 -7.37
CA VAL A 155 -9.39 -0.74 -8.19
C VAL A 155 -9.41 0.04 -9.50
N ARG A 156 -9.26 1.36 -9.44
CA ARG A 156 -9.25 2.23 -10.63
C ARG A 156 -8.13 1.88 -11.60
N ALA A 157 -6.93 1.62 -11.11
CA ALA A 157 -5.79 1.25 -11.93
C ALA A 157 -6.03 -0.10 -12.63
N MET A 158 -6.46 -1.12 -11.90
CA MET A 158 -6.77 -2.43 -12.46
C MET A 158 -7.91 -2.38 -13.48
N GLN A 159 -8.96 -1.59 -13.23
CA GLN A 159 -10.05 -1.36 -14.19
C GLN A 159 -9.54 -0.71 -15.48
N LYS A 160 -8.66 0.29 -15.40
CA LYS A 160 -7.98 0.89 -16.56
C LYS A 160 -7.14 -0.11 -17.35
N ARG A 161 -6.60 -1.13 -16.69
CA ARG A 161 -5.88 -2.24 -17.33
C ARG A 161 -6.83 -3.31 -17.92
N GLY A 162 -8.13 -3.11 -17.84
CA GLY A 162 -9.13 -4.02 -18.40
C GLY A 162 -9.51 -5.17 -17.47
N ALA A 163 -9.44 -4.96 -16.14
CA ALA A 163 -9.89 -5.96 -15.17
C ALA A 163 -11.42 -6.09 -15.14
N GLY A 164 -12.17 -5.03 -15.46
CA GLY A 164 -13.64 -5.05 -15.40
C GLY A 164 -14.14 -5.48 -14.02
N ASP A 165 -15.07 -6.44 -13.99
CA ASP A 165 -15.65 -6.99 -12.76
C ASP A 165 -14.74 -7.96 -12.00
N GLN A 166 -13.56 -8.25 -12.52
CA GLN A 166 -12.58 -9.08 -11.83
C GLN A 166 -12.01 -8.41 -10.59
N VAL A 167 -12.12 -7.08 -10.46
CA VAL A 167 -11.66 -6.35 -9.28
C VAL A 167 -12.83 -5.64 -8.62
N SER A 168 -12.93 -5.78 -7.28
CA SER A 168 -13.91 -5.05 -6.47
C SER A 168 -13.33 -4.67 -5.11
N LEU A 169 -13.93 -3.67 -4.47
CA LEU A 169 -13.62 -3.22 -3.12
C LEU A 169 -14.87 -3.34 -2.26
N THR A 170 -14.74 -4.02 -1.14
CA THR A 170 -15.76 -4.13 -0.10
C THR A 170 -15.38 -3.27 1.09
N ASP A 171 -16.30 -2.44 1.54
CA ASP A 171 -16.10 -1.61 2.72
C ASP A 171 -16.28 -2.43 4.00
N CYS A 172 -15.38 -2.21 4.95
CA CYS A 172 -15.53 -2.70 6.31
C CYS A 172 -16.76 -2.06 6.98
N ARG A 173 -17.53 -2.88 7.69
CA ARG A 173 -18.74 -2.46 8.39
C ARG A 173 -18.55 -2.14 9.87
N ALA A 174 -17.33 -2.26 10.39
CA ALA A 174 -17.00 -1.85 11.76
C ALA A 174 -17.24 -0.34 11.95
N GLN A 175 -17.45 0.08 13.21
CA GLN A 175 -17.62 1.49 13.55
C GLN A 175 -16.79 1.81 14.80
N PRO A 176 -15.75 2.66 14.67
CA PRO A 176 -15.24 3.22 13.39
C PRO A 176 -14.64 2.14 12.49
N ALA A 177 -14.71 2.36 11.16
CA ALA A 177 -14.13 1.47 10.16
C ALA A 177 -12.60 1.72 10.03
N GLY A 178 -11.89 1.68 11.16
CA GLY A 178 -10.44 1.88 11.25
C GLY A 178 -9.63 0.63 10.94
N HIS A 179 -8.29 0.75 10.97
CA HIS A 179 -7.38 -0.34 10.60
C HIS A 179 -7.61 -1.60 11.44
N LEU A 180 -7.44 -1.51 12.75
CA LEU A 180 -7.56 -2.66 13.65
C LEU A 180 -9.02 -3.16 13.83
N PRO A 181 -10.04 -2.28 13.97
CA PRO A 181 -11.43 -2.70 14.06
C PRO A 181 -11.93 -3.51 12.85
N CYS A 182 -11.29 -3.35 11.69
CA CYS A 182 -11.64 -4.07 10.47
C CYS A 182 -10.96 -5.45 10.32
N VAL A 183 -10.05 -5.83 11.22
CA VAL A 183 -9.40 -7.16 11.17
C VAL A 183 -10.39 -8.29 11.47
N PRO A 184 -11.17 -8.27 12.60
CA PRO A 184 -12.07 -9.38 12.92
C PRO A 184 -13.10 -9.69 11.84
N PRO A 185 -13.78 -8.70 11.20
CA PRO A 185 -14.75 -8.99 10.15
C PRO A 185 -14.09 -9.36 8.79
N PHE A 186 -12.77 -9.25 8.66
CA PHE A 186 -12.02 -9.70 7.49
C PHE A 186 -11.71 -11.20 7.53
N ILE A 187 -11.44 -11.73 8.73
CA ILE A 187 -11.08 -13.14 8.98
C ILE A 187 -12.32 -14.01 9.00
#